data_4a11f8e4f7626c375365e9dd61edcc24
#
_entry.id   4a11f8e4f7626c375365e9dd61edcc24
#
_cell.length_a   1.000
_cell.length_b   1.000
_cell.length_c   1.000
_cell.angle_alpha   90.00
_cell.angle_beta   90.00
_cell.angle_gamma   90.00
#
_symmetry.space_group_name_H-M   'P 1'
#
loop_
_entity.id
_entity.type
_entity.pdbx_description
1 polymer ?
#
loop_
_entity_poly.entity_id
_entity_poly.type
_entity_poly.pdbx_seq_one_letter_code
_entity_poly.pdbx_strand_id
1 'polypeptide(L)'
;VPEDLQVLFSTIKTGEAHVEAKPATGGSGSQAGDSTIKRVMRLIDNIRQYGHLKAGIYPVNPPERKHVPKLGIEDFDLDQQTLEQISAGIVSEHFEDIYDNAYEAIVRMEKRYKGPIAFEYTHINNNKERVWLKRRIEMPYKANLNNNQKKELFKKLAHVEGFEKYLHKNFVLSLIHI
;
A
#
# COMPACT_ATOMS: atom_id res chain seq x y z
N VAL A 1 -20.44 -13.89 -11.23
CA VAL A 1 -19.08 -13.34 -11.01
C VAL A 1 -18.96 -12.18 -11.97
N PRO A 2 -18.62 -10.95 -11.52
CA PRO A 2 -18.48 -9.80 -12.40
C PRO A 2 -17.43 -10.06 -13.49
N GLU A 3 -17.71 -9.60 -14.72
CA GLU A 3 -16.83 -9.82 -15.88
C GLU A 3 -15.39 -9.34 -15.64
N ASP A 4 -15.22 -8.30 -14.84
CA ASP A 4 -13.91 -7.75 -14.46
C ASP A 4 -12.99 -8.76 -13.74
N LEU A 5 -13.57 -9.72 -13.01
CA LEU A 5 -12.80 -10.77 -12.33
C LEU A 5 -12.40 -11.90 -13.29
N GLN A 6 -13.19 -12.16 -14.34
CA GLN A 6 -12.83 -13.18 -15.33
C GLN A 6 -11.64 -12.74 -16.20
N VAL A 7 -11.58 -11.46 -16.56
CA VAL A 7 -10.43 -10.87 -17.26
C VAL A 7 -9.16 -10.95 -16.42
N LEU A 8 -9.29 -10.71 -15.10
CA LEU A 8 -8.17 -10.79 -14.16
C LEU A 8 -7.57 -12.20 -14.07
N PHE A 9 -8.42 -13.23 -14.01
CA PHE A 9 -7.97 -14.63 -13.95
C PHE A 9 -7.41 -15.15 -15.28
N SER A 10 -7.85 -14.61 -16.42
CA SER A 10 -7.27 -14.97 -17.73
C SER A 10 -5.86 -14.41 -17.92
N THR A 11 -5.58 -13.21 -17.41
CA THR A 11 -4.26 -12.56 -17.48
C THR A 11 -3.21 -13.27 -16.61
N ILE A 12 -3.62 -13.94 -15.54
CA ILE A 12 -2.73 -14.71 -14.66
C ILE A 12 -2.23 -16.01 -15.34
N LYS A 13 -2.98 -16.56 -16.30
CA LYS A 13 -2.62 -17.82 -16.97
C LYS A 13 -1.56 -17.70 -18.08
N THR A 14 -1.27 -16.50 -18.57
CA THR A 14 -0.40 -16.28 -19.75
C THR A 14 0.95 -15.62 -19.44
N GLY A 15 1.34 -15.46 -18.19
CA GLY A 15 2.53 -14.72 -17.79
C GLY A 15 3.76 -15.58 -17.48
N GLU A 16 4.23 -16.42 -18.44
CA GLU A 16 5.64 -16.84 -18.45
C GLU A 16 6.45 -15.84 -19.28
N ALA A 17 6.88 -14.76 -18.62
CA ALA A 17 7.87 -13.86 -19.22
C ALA A 17 9.26 -14.25 -18.68
N HIS A 18 10.04 -14.91 -19.50
CA HIS A 18 11.49 -15.01 -19.36
C HIS A 18 12.06 -13.58 -19.42
N VAL A 19 12.53 -13.09 -18.29
CA VAL A 19 13.35 -11.87 -18.25
C VAL A 19 14.81 -12.30 -18.34
N GLU A 20 15.40 -12.16 -19.53
CA GLU A 20 16.84 -12.20 -19.71
C GLU A 20 17.47 -11.01 -18.98
N ALA A 21 18.24 -11.29 -17.95
CA ALA A 21 19.02 -10.28 -17.24
C ALA A 21 20.16 -9.79 -18.14
N LYS A 22 20.09 -8.54 -18.56
CA LYS A 22 21.21 -7.84 -19.20
C LYS A 22 22.33 -7.66 -18.17
N PRO A 23 23.59 -7.99 -18.47
CA PRO A 23 24.69 -7.77 -17.53
C PRO A 23 24.93 -6.28 -17.35
N ALA A 24 24.87 -5.83 -16.09
CA ALA A 24 25.20 -4.47 -15.71
C ALA A 24 26.68 -4.22 -15.95
N THR A 25 27.00 -3.31 -16.86
CA THR A 25 28.34 -2.76 -17.03
C THR A 25 28.74 -2.02 -15.76
N GLY A 26 29.86 -2.46 -15.15
CA GLY A 26 30.41 -1.90 -13.95
C GLY A 26 30.78 -0.41 -14.12
N GLY A 27 30.13 0.43 -13.31
CA GLY A 27 30.56 1.80 -13.03
C GLY A 27 30.96 1.85 -11.56
N SER A 28 32.20 2.20 -11.30
CA SER A 28 32.81 2.46 -9.99
C SER A 28 32.12 3.69 -9.33
N GLY A 29 30.91 3.48 -8.78
CA GLY A 29 30.17 4.47 -8.02
C GLY A 29 30.33 4.18 -6.52
N SER A 30 30.86 5.14 -5.80
CA SER A 30 31.30 5.16 -4.42
C SER A 30 30.46 4.34 -3.44
N GLN A 31 31.12 3.68 -2.48
CA GLN A 31 30.52 2.96 -1.33
C GLN A 31 29.46 3.80 -0.56
N ALA A 32 29.55 5.14 -0.62
CA ALA A 32 28.58 6.06 -0.04
C ALA A 32 27.19 5.96 -0.71
N GLY A 33 27.12 5.82 -2.03
CA GLY A 33 25.84 5.65 -2.76
C GLY A 33 25.13 4.35 -2.43
N ASP A 34 25.87 3.24 -2.28
CA ASP A 34 25.32 1.93 -1.95
C ASP A 34 24.70 1.91 -0.53
N SER A 35 25.32 2.58 0.44
CA SER A 35 24.78 2.70 1.80
C SER A 35 23.49 3.52 1.85
N THR A 36 23.39 4.57 1.04
CA THR A 36 22.18 5.40 0.93
C THR A 36 21.03 4.63 0.31
N ILE A 37 21.29 3.91 -0.77
CA ILE A 37 20.26 3.06 -1.41
C ILE A 37 19.72 2.01 -0.43
N LYS A 38 20.58 1.37 0.36
CA LYS A 38 20.16 0.41 1.39
C LYS A 38 19.25 1.06 2.46
N ARG A 39 19.53 2.29 2.86
CA ARG A 39 18.70 3.04 3.81
C ARG A 39 17.34 3.39 3.20
N VAL A 40 17.32 3.82 1.94
CA VAL A 40 16.07 4.07 1.19
C VAL A 40 15.23 2.81 1.11
N MET A 41 15.81 1.67 0.73
CA MET A 41 15.08 0.40 0.66
C MET A 41 14.50 -0.02 2.03
N ARG A 42 15.25 0.15 3.12
CA ARG A 42 14.76 -0.12 4.47
C ARG A 42 13.58 0.78 4.86
N LEU A 43 13.64 2.06 4.53
CA LEU A 43 12.52 2.99 4.76
C LEU A 43 11.28 2.52 3.99
N ILE A 44 11.43 2.18 2.71
CA ILE A 44 10.35 1.71 1.86
C ILE A 44 9.70 0.43 2.43
N ASP A 45 10.53 -0.53 2.84
CA ASP A 45 10.05 -1.78 3.43
C ASP A 45 9.34 -1.54 4.76
N ASN A 46 9.86 -0.63 5.60
CA ASN A 46 9.20 -0.26 6.85
C ASN A 46 7.84 0.42 6.61
N ILE A 47 7.73 1.29 5.61
CA ILE A 47 6.45 1.91 5.25
C ILE A 47 5.43 0.84 4.80
N ARG A 48 5.86 -0.14 3.99
CA ARG A 48 5.00 -1.25 3.54
C ARG A 48 4.57 -2.16 4.70
N GLN A 49 5.48 -2.47 5.59
CA GLN A 49 5.24 -3.39 6.68
C GLN A 49 4.48 -2.75 7.85
N TYR A 50 4.80 -1.51 8.20
CA TYR A 50 4.32 -0.87 9.42
C TYR A 50 3.50 0.40 9.18
N GLY A 51 3.31 0.83 7.94
CA GLY A 51 2.54 2.03 7.61
C GLY A 51 1.11 1.99 8.14
N HIS A 52 0.48 0.81 8.17
CA HIS A 52 -0.84 0.59 8.73
C HIS A 52 -0.95 1.01 10.21
N LEU A 53 0.13 0.92 10.98
CA LEU A 53 0.16 1.36 12.37
C LEU A 53 0.03 2.89 12.53
N LYS A 54 0.35 3.66 11.47
CA LYS A 54 0.15 5.12 11.42
C LYS A 54 -1.10 5.52 10.61
N ALA A 55 -1.84 4.56 10.05
CA ALA A 55 -3.01 4.86 9.22
C ALA A 55 -4.11 5.58 10.01
N GLY A 56 -4.66 6.64 9.42
CA GLY A 56 -5.69 7.49 10.03
C GLY A 56 -7.09 6.88 9.92
N ILE A 57 -7.28 5.64 10.39
CA ILE A 57 -8.54 4.90 10.29
C ILE A 57 -9.63 5.37 11.27
N TYR A 58 -9.28 6.19 12.25
CA TYR A 58 -10.20 6.74 13.22
C TYR A 58 -10.53 8.19 12.86
N PRO A 59 -11.73 8.50 12.35
CA PRO A 59 -12.11 9.87 11.99
C PRO A 59 -12.35 10.76 13.22
N VAL A 60 -12.69 10.17 14.37
CA VAL A 60 -12.97 10.87 15.63
C VAL A 60 -12.25 10.17 16.77
N ASN A 61 -11.59 10.95 17.62
CA ASN A 61 -10.88 10.47 18.81
C ASN A 61 -9.92 9.29 18.54
N PRO A 62 -8.85 9.51 17.75
CA PRO A 62 -7.89 8.46 17.51
C PRO A 62 -7.25 8.00 18.83
N PRO A 63 -7.08 6.68 19.04
CA PRO A 63 -6.42 6.16 20.24
C PRO A 63 -4.96 6.60 20.26
N GLU A 64 -4.41 6.78 21.50
CA GLU A 64 -3.00 7.03 21.69
C GLU A 64 -2.17 5.82 21.23
N ARG A 65 -1.18 6.06 20.38
CA ARG A 65 -0.33 5.01 19.80
C ARG A 65 1.01 4.97 20.52
N LYS A 66 1.22 3.97 21.36
CA LYS A 66 2.41 3.90 22.24
C LYS A 66 3.68 3.41 21.56
N HIS A 67 3.58 2.59 20.54
CA HIS A 67 4.76 2.02 19.85
C HIS A 67 4.56 2.08 18.33
N VAL A 68 5.07 3.14 17.72
CA VAL A 68 5.05 3.28 16.27
C VAL A 68 6.48 3.16 15.74
N PRO A 69 6.75 2.23 14.82
CA PRO A 69 8.07 2.11 14.21
C PRO A 69 8.52 3.40 13.51
N LYS A 70 9.81 3.51 13.31
CA LYS A 70 10.42 4.57 12.52
C LYS A 70 9.95 4.50 11.06
N LEU A 71 9.34 5.56 10.56
CA LEU A 71 8.73 5.64 9.23
C LEU A 71 8.97 6.99 8.54
N GLY A 72 9.80 7.86 9.10
CA GLY A 72 10.20 9.13 8.50
C GLY A 72 11.55 9.02 7.78
N ILE A 73 11.81 9.89 6.82
CA ILE A 73 13.11 9.95 6.13
C ILE A 73 14.24 10.23 7.12
N GLU A 74 13.99 11.09 8.11
CA GLU A 74 14.94 11.48 9.16
C GLU A 74 15.34 10.28 10.06
N ASP A 75 14.44 9.33 10.25
CA ASP A 75 14.67 8.12 11.02
C ASP A 75 15.73 7.19 10.41
N PHE A 76 16.04 7.40 9.12
CA PHE A 76 16.99 6.62 8.33
C PHE A 76 18.19 7.43 7.90
N ASP A 77 18.44 8.60 8.50
CA ASP A 77 19.50 9.55 8.12
C ASP A 77 19.44 9.87 6.62
N LEU A 78 18.24 10.11 6.11
CA LEU A 78 17.96 10.52 4.75
C LEU A 78 17.45 11.95 4.74
N ASP A 79 17.83 12.70 3.72
CA ASP A 79 17.37 14.05 3.48
C ASP A 79 16.71 14.16 2.11
N GLN A 80 15.90 15.21 1.93
CA GLN A 80 15.16 15.44 0.70
C GLN A 80 16.08 15.58 -0.51
N GLN A 81 17.18 16.33 -0.38
CA GLN A 81 18.08 16.60 -1.51
C GLN A 81 18.73 15.33 -2.06
N THR A 82 19.11 14.43 -1.17
CA THR A 82 19.65 13.12 -1.55
C THR A 82 18.59 12.28 -2.27
N LEU A 83 17.33 12.28 -1.79
CA LEU A 83 16.25 11.52 -2.39
C LEU A 83 15.80 12.07 -3.75
N GLU A 84 15.91 13.38 -3.97
CA GLU A 84 15.62 14.02 -5.26
C GLU A 84 16.62 13.62 -6.37
N GLN A 85 17.82 13.17 -6.01
CA GLN A 85 18.83 12.67 -6.96
C GLN A 85 18.68 11.20 -7.32
N ILE A 86 17.76 10.50 -6.67
CA ILE A 86 17.53 9.06 -6.86
C ILE A 86 16.24 8.86 -7.68
N SER A 87 16.30 7.93 -8.66
CA SER A 87 15.10 7.60 -9.46
C SER A 87 13.96 7.05 -8.62
N ALA A 88 12.72 7.42 -8.95
CA ALA A 88 11.50 6.88 -8.36
C ALA A 88 11.37 5.36 -8.55
N GLY A 89 12.00 4.79 -9.57
CA GLY A 89 12.02 3.36 -9.84
C GLY A 89 12.56 2.50 -8.69
N ILE A 90 13.40 3.08 -7.80
CA ILE A 90 13.87 2.38 -6.59
C ILE A 90 12.75 2.05 -5.61
N VAL A 91 11.71 2.89 -5.58
CA VAL A 91 10.55 2.69 -4.69
C VAL A 91 9.63 1.63 -5.26
N SER A 92 9.33 1.72 -6.55
CA SER A 92 8.58 0.73 -7.31
C SER A 92 8.88 0.92 -8.80
N GLU A 93 9.06 -0.17 -9.55
CA GLU A 93 9.29 -0.12 -11.01
C GLU A 93 8.23 0.71 -11.74
N HIS A 94 6.99 0.70 -11.23
CA HIS A 94 5.88 1.45 -11.82
C HIS A 94 5.90 2.93 -11.52
N PHE A 95 6.79 3.40 -10.64
CA PHE A 95 6.86 4.79 -10.25
C PHE A 95 7.82 5.60 -11.12
N GLU A 96 8.68 4.93 -11.88
CA GLU A 96 9.65 5.57 -12.77
C GLU A 96 8.99 6.50 -13.80
N ASP A 97 7.82 6.08 -14.33
CA ASP A 97 7.04 6.87 -15.30
C ASP A 97 6.03 7.84 -14.65
N ILE A 98 5.89 7.82 -13.31
CA ILE A 98 4.82 8.55 -12.62
C ILE A 98 5.37 9.69 -11.77
N TYR A 99 6.55 9.53 -11.19
CA TYR A 99 7.19 10.48 -10.28
C TYR A 99 8.58 10.83 -10.74
N ASP A 100 8.99 12.07 -10.56
CA ASP A 100 10.28 12.57 -11.04
C ASP A 100 11.46 11.99 -10.25
N ASN A 101 11.27 11.68 -8.96
CA ASN A 101 12.33 11.23 -8.07
C ASN A 101 11.82 10.37 -6.90
N ALA A 102 12.76 9.77 -6.15
CA ALA A 102 12.43 8.92 -5.03
C ALA A 102 11.75 9.68 -3.88
N TYR A 103 12.04 10.97 -3.68
CA TYR A 103 11.40 11.76 -2.64
C TYR A 103 9.88 11.86 -2.87
N GLU A 104 9.46 12.26 -4.06
CA GLU A 104 8.04 12.34 -4.41
C GLU A 104 7.34 11.00 -4.30
N ALA A 105 7.98 9.94 -4.78
CA ALA A 105 7.46 8.59 -4.69
C ALA A 105 7.27 8.14 -3.24
N ILE A 106 8.24 8.41 -2.34
CA ILE A 106 8.16 8.09 -0.91
C ILE A 106 7.04 8.88 -0.22
N VAL A 107 6.97 10.19 -0.44
CA VAL A 107 5.91 11.05 0.13
C VAL A 107 4.52 10.54 -0.31
N ARG A 108 4.39 10.14 -1.57
CA ARG A 108 3.13 9.60 -2.08
C ARG A 108 2.80 8.25 -1.46
N MET A 109 3.80 7.39 -1.31
CA MET A 109 3.66 6.09 -0.65
C MET A 109 3.28 6.25 0.82
N GLU A 110 3.93 7.14 1.56
CA GLU A 110 3.57 7.46 2.94
C GLU A 110 2.11 7.91 3.07
N LYS A 111 1.69 8.85 2.21
CA LYS A 111 0.30 9.31 2.17
C LYS A 111 -0.69 8.18 1.89
N ARG A 112 -0.28 7.17 1.13
CA ARG A 112 -1.11 6.00 0.82
C ARG A 112 -1.22 5.05 2.00
N TYR A 113 -0.09 4.68 2.61
CA TYR A 113 -0.04 3.70 3.70
C TYR A 113 -0.45 4.27 5.08
N LYS A 114 -0.26 5.58 5.28
CA LYS A 114 -0.67 6.29 6.50
C LYS A 114 -2.05 6.96 6.35
N GLY A 115 -2.74 6.75 5.24
CA GLY A 115 -4.05 7.34 4.92
C GLY A 115 -5.22 6.75 5.72
N PRO A 116 -6.47 7.01 5.30
CA PRO A 116 -7.67 6.54 6.01
C PRO A 116 -7.95 5.04 5.85
N ILE A 117 -7.11 4.31 5.13
CA ILE A 117 -7.20 2.86 4.93
C ILE A 117 -5.89 2.24 5.39
N ALA A 118 -5.98 1.26 6.30
CA ALA A 118 -4.86 0.43 6.70
C ALA A 118 -4.69 -0.75 5.73
N PHE A 119 -3.44 -1.02 5.32
CA PHE A 119 -3.11 -2.12 4.42
C PHE A 119 -2.17 -3.09 5.11
N GLU A 120 -2.64 -4.30 5.34
CA GLU A 120 -1.88 -5.40 5.95
C GLU A 120 -1.87 -6.59 5.01
N TYR A 121 -0.81 -6.78 4.24
CA TYR A 121 -0.69 -7.86 3.24
C TYR A 121 0.66 -8.58 3.30
N THR A 122 1.60 -8.10 4.09
CA THR A 122 2.97 -8.65 4.14
C THR A 122 3.03 -10.07 4.70
N HIS A 123 2.00 -10.47 5.47
CA HIS A 123 1.83 -11.81 6.02
C HIS A 123 1.39 -12.86 4.99
N ILE A 124 0.96 -12.45 3.80
CA ILE A 124 0.50 -13.37 2.75
C ILE A 124 1.69 -14.15 2.19
N ASN A 125 1.64 -15.48 2.31
CA ASN A 125 2.72 -16.35 1.88
C ASN A 125 2.84 -16.46 0.36
N ASN A 126 1.72 -16.34 -0.37
CA ASN A 126 1.72 -16.39 -1.83
C ASN A 126 2.35 -15.12 -2.41
N ASN A 127 3.53 -15.27 -3.01
CA ASN A 127 4.28 -14.14 -3.55
C ASN A 127 3.53 -13.41 -4.70
N LYS A 128 2.81 -14.15 -5.56
CA LYS A 128 2.06 -13.56 -6.69
C LYS A 128 0.93 -12.65 -6.17
N GLU A 129 0.20 -13.10 -5.17
CA GLU A 129 -0.87 -12.32 -4.52
C GLU A 129 -0.30 -11.08 -3.81
N ARG A 130 0.78 -11.25 -3.06
CA ARG A 130 1.45 -10.14 -2.37
C ARG A 130 1.96 -9.07 -3.33
N VAL A 131 2.60 -9.46 -4.43
CA VAL A 131 3.08 -8.53 -5.48
C VAL A 131 1.91 -7.82 -6.15
N TRP A 132 0.82 -8.54 -6.46
CA TRP A 132 -0.38 -7.95 -7.04
C TRP A 132 -1.03 -6.92 -6.11
N LEU A 133 -1.20 -7.26 -4.82
CA LEU A 133 -1.73 -6.34 -3.81
C LEU A 133 -0.85 -5.10 -3.66
N LYS A 134 0.47 -5.28 -3.53
CA LYS A 134 1.44 -4.18 -3.48
C LYS A 134 1.22 -3.21 -4.63
N ARG A 135 1.22 -3.73 -5.87
CA ARG A 135 0.99 -2.92 -7.07
C ARG A 135 -0.35 -2.19 -7.01
N ARG A 136 -1.43 -2.90 -6.64
CA ARG A 136 -2.77 -2.32 -6.58
C ARG A 136 -2.90 -1.23 -5.52
N ILE A 137 -2.23 -1.38 -4.39
CA ILE A 137 -2.21 -0.39 -3.31
C ILE A 137 -1.41 0.85 -3.73
N GLU A 138 -0.24 0.67 -4.33
CA GLU A 138 0.69 1.76 -4.65
C GLU A 138 0.28 2.57 -5.89
N MET A 139 -0.43 1.98 -6.83
CA MET A 139 -0.91 2.69 -8.02
C MET A 139 -1.89 3.83 -7.66
N PRO A 140 -1.83 4.96 -8.37
CA PRO A 140 -2.79 6.05 -8.18
C PRO A 140 -4.22 5.58 -8.42
N TYR A 141 -5.05 5.66 -7.40
CA TYR A 141 -6.46 5.31 -7.50
C TYR A 141 -7.33 6.41 -6.89
N LYS A 142 -8.34 6.85 -7.61
CA LYS A 142 -9.39 7.71 -7.09
C LYS A 142 -10.72 6.97 -7.20
N ALA A 143 -11.42 6.81 -6.09
CA ALA A 143 -12.80 6.36 -6.10
C ALA A 143 -13.68 7.48 -6.67
N ASN A 144 -14.12 7.34 -7.91
CA ASN A 144 -14.97 8.32 -8.59
C ASN A 144 -16.46 8.05 -8.27
N LEU A 145 -16.81 8.03 -6.98
CA LEU A 145 -18.20 7.92 -6.57
C LEU A 145 -18.86 9.32 -6.61
N ASN A 146 -19.95 9.46 -7.36
CA ASN A 146 -20.79 10.65 -7.29
C ASN A 146 -21.60 10.68 -5.98
N ASN A 147 -22.26 11.80 -5.70
CA ASN A 147 -22.98 11.99 -4.44
C ASN A 147 -24.14 10.99 -4.24
N ASN A 148 -24.80 10.57 -5.30
CA ASN A 148 -25.87 9.59 -5.21
C ASN A 148 -25.30 8.19 -4.87
N GLN A 149 -24.22 7.79 -5.52
CA GLN A 149 -23.53 6.52 -5.21
C GLN A 149 -23.00 6.48 -3.77
N LYS A 150 -22.48 7.61 -3.25
CA LYS A 150 -22.07 7.72 -1.85
C LYS A 150 -23.26 7.55 -0.89
N LYS A 151 -24.40 8.18 -1.19
CA LYS A 151 -25.64 8.03 -0.40
C LYS A 151 -26.17 6.58 -0.43
N GLU A 152 -26.18 5.95 -1.59
CA GLU A 152 -26.59 4.55 -1.71
C GLU A 152 -25.67 3.59 -0.97
N LEU A 153 -24.36 3.82 -1.05
CA LEU A 153 -23.38 3.04 -0.28
C LEU A 153 -23.61 3.22 1.23
N PHE A 154 -23.82 4.46 1.68
CA PHE A 154 -24.11 4.75 3.09
C PHE A 154 -25.38 4.06 3.56
N LYS A 155 -26.48 4.10 2.75
CA LYS A 155 -27.70 3.38 3.08
C LYS A 155 -27.47 1.86 3.22
N LYS A 156 -26.72 1.26 2.29
CA LYS A 156 -26.40 -0.18 2.36
C LYS A 156 -25.64 -0.51 3.65
N LEU A 157 -24.64 0.28 4.02
CA LEU A 157 -23.90 0.08 5.26
C LEU A 157 -24.81 0.22 6.49
N ALA A 158 -25.67 1.24 6.53
CA ALA A 158 -26.62 1.44 7.62
C ALA A 158 -27.64 0.30 7.74
N HIS A 159 -28.08 -0.26 6.60
CA HIS A 159 -28.98 -1.42 6.60
C HIS A 159 -28.28 -2.69 7.13
N VAL A 160 -27.02 -2.93 6.75
CA VAL A 160 -26.24 -4.07 7.27
C VAL A 160 -26.06 -3.93 8.77
N GLU A 161 -25.63 -2.78 9.25
CA GLU A 161 -25.46 -2.52 10.69
C GLU A 161 -26.79 -2.68 11.46
N GLY A 162 -27.90 -2.16 10.91
CA GLY A 162 -29.23 -2.32 11.49
C GLY A 162 -29.67 -3.79 11.54
N PHE A 163 -29.38 -4.56 10.51
CA PHE A 163 -29.67 -5.98 10.45
C PHE A 163 -28.84 -6.80 11.45
N GLU A 164 -27.55 -6.50 11.57
CA GLU A 164 -26.67 -7.13 12.57
C GLU A 164 -27.16 -6.86 14.01
N LYS A 165 -27.52 -5.61 14.30
CA LYS A 165 -28.10 -5.23 15.61
C LYS A 165 -29.41 -5.95 15.88
N TYR A 166 -30.27 -6.11 14.86
CA TYR A 166 -31.52 -6.85 14.97
C TYR A 166 -31.26 -8.32 15.26
N LEU A 167 -30.35 -8.97 14.54
CA LEU A 167 -29.96 -10.37 14.78
C LEU A 167 -29.41 -10.55 16.19
N HIS A 168 -28.49 -9.68 16.61
CA HIS A 168 -27.88 -9.76 17.94
C HIS A 168 -28.91 -9.62 19.07
N LYS A 169 -29.94 -8.79 18.87
CA LYS A 169 -30.99 -8.56 19.86
C LYS A 169 -32.00 -9.72 19.95
N ASN A 170 -32.35 -10.34 18.81
CA ASN A 170 -33.45 -11.30 18.73
C ASN A 170 -32.97 -12.75 18.70
N PHE A 171 -31.74 -13.00 18.33
CA PHE A 171 -31.14 -14.33 18.25
C PHE A 171 -29.87 -14.36 19.09
N VAL A 172 -29.86 -15.11 20.18
CA VAL A 172 -28.69 -15.27 21.07
C VAL A 172 -27.62 -16.15 20.39
N LEU A 173 -27.37 -15.93 19.10
CA LEU A 173 -26.34 -16.61 18.35
C LEU A 173 -25.07 -15.75 18.41
N SER A 174 -23.99 -16.34 18.90
CA SER A 174 -22.67 -15.73 18.86
C SER A 174 -22.24 -15.56 17.39
N LEU A 175 -22.32 -14.35 16.85
CA LEU A 175 -21.79 -14.01 15.52
C LEU A 175 -20.25 -14.04 15.47
N ILE A 176 -19.60 -14.51 16.54
CA ILE A 176 -18.12 -14.61 16.66
C ILE A 176 -17.56 -15.76 15.79
N HIS A 177 -18.41 -16.63 15.24
CA HIS A 177 -18.00 -17.81 14.50
C HIS A 177 -18.38 -17.80 13.00
N ILE A 178 -18.58 -16.62 12.40
CA ILE A 178 -18.74 -16.49 10.95
C ILE A 178 -17.47 -15.91 10.35
#